data_e8901e4dea55be315109dcf8b5598dab
#
_entry.id   e8901e4dea55be315109dcf8b5598dab
#
_cell.length_a   1.000
_cell.length_b   1.000
_cell.length_c   1.000
_cell.angle_alpha   90.00
_cell.angle_beta   90.00
_cell.angle_gamma   90.00
#
_symmetry.space_group_name_H-M   'P 1'
#
loop_
_entity.id
_entity.type
_entity.pdbx_description
1 polymer ?
#
loop_
_entity_poly.entity_id
_entity_poly.type
_entity_poly.pdbx_seq_one_letter_code
_entity_poly.pdbx_strand_id
1 'polypeptide(L)' 'MNVDLFEYEMKKKGYRTPKQRADALNLSLSAYYRRVRNNIECTRGDIENVAALLGWDIAKQIFFGNEVS' A
#
# COMPACT_ATOMS: atom_id res chain seq x y z
N MET A 1 5.00 -4.99 4.88
CA MET A 1 4.15 -4.86 3.69
C MET A 1 4.86 -5.39 2.47
N ASN A 2 4.15 -6.05 1.60
CA ASN A 2 4.73 -6.54 0.35
C ASN A 2 4.71 -5.39 -0.66
N VAL A 3 5.83 -4.69 -0.77
CA VAL A 3 5.90 -3.49 -1.59
C VAL A 3 5.75 -3.81 -3.06
N ASP A 4 6.33 -4.90 -3.51
CA ASP A 4 6.24 -5.28 -4.92
C ASP A 4 4.78 -5.52 -5.33
N LEU A 5 4.04 -6.23 -4.53
CA LEU A 5 2.64 -6.48 -4.83
C LEU A 5 1.84 -5.19 -4.75
N PHE A 6 2.12 -4.37 -3.74
CA PHE A 6 1.44 -3.09 -3.59
C PHE A 6 1.64 -2.22 -4.83
N GLU A 7 2.89 -2.08 -5.27
CA GLU A 7 3.17 -1.25 -6.43
C GLU A 7 2.55 -1.81 -7.70
N TYR A 8 2.60 -3.11 -7.86
CA TYR A 8 2.00 -3.75 -9.02
C TYR A 8 0.50 -3.45 -9.10
N GLU A 9 -0.20 -3.64 -7.99
CA GLU A 9 -1.65 -3.44 -7.97
C GLU A 9 -2.00 -1.96 -8.13
N MET A 10 -1.23 -1.07 -7.53
CA MET A 10 -1.48 0.36 -7.67
C MET A 10 -1.26 0.82 -9.11
N LYS A 11 -0.24 0.30 -9.77
CA LYS A 11 0.00 0.64 -11.16
C LYS A 11 -1.14 0.16 -12.04
N LYS A 12 -1.70 -0.98 -11.74
CA LYS A 12 -2.86 -1.47 -12.49
C LYS A 12 -4.05 -0.55 -12.36
N LYS A 13 -4.15 0.14 -11.25
CA LYS A 13 -5.24 1.09 -11.01
C LYS A 13 -4.94 2.47 -11.58
N GLY A 14 -3.76 2.68 -12.12
CA GLY A 14 -3.40 3.96 -12.71
C GLY A 14 -2.51 4.83 -11.85
N TYR A 15 -2.15 4.38 -10.64
CA TYR A 15 -1.29 5.14 -9.75
C TYR A 15 0.15 4.72 -10.00
N ARG A 16 0.77 5.36 -10.97
CA ARG A 16 2.06 4.89 -11.48
C ARG A 16 3.26 5.51 -10.81
N THR A 17 3.12 6.67 -10.25
CA THR A 17 4.26 7.35 -9.63
C THR A 17 4.10 7.34 -8.12
N PRO A 18 5.20 7.47 -7.37
CA PRO A 18 5.09 7.56 -5.92
C PRO A 18 4.18 8.68 -5.46
N LYS A 19 4.21 9.82 -6.15
CA LYS A 19 3.36 10.92 -5.77
C LYS A 19 1.88 10.59 -5.97
N GLN A 20 1.56 9.93 -7.06
CA GLN A 20 0.17 9.52 -7.29
C GLN A 20 -0.29 8.55 -6.23
N ARG A 21 0.57 7.61 -5.86
CA ARG A 21 0.21 6.63 -4.83
C ARG A 21 0.06 7.29 -3.46
N ALA A 22 0.96 8.22 -3.15
CA ALA A 22 0.87 8.94 -1.88
C ALA A 22 -0.42 9.74 -1.81
N ASP A 23 -0.75 10.45 -2.87
CA ASP A 23 -1.98 11.23 -2.92
C ASP A 23 -3.21 10.34 -2.75
N ALA A 24 -3.20 9.18 -3.40
CA ALA A 24 -4.32 8.26 -3.31
C ALA A 24 -4.53 7.74 -1.88
N LEU A 25 -3.45 7.67 -1.11
CA LEU A 25 -3.52 7.20 0.26
C LEU A 25 -3.62 8.34 1.26
N ASN A 26 -3.74 9.57 0.77
CA ASN A 26 -3.80 10.75 1.64
C ASN A 26 -2.55 10.91 2.48
N LEU A 27 -1.41 10.60 1.92
CA LEU A 27 -0.14 10.72 2.61
C LEU A 27 0.73 11.76 1.94
N SER A 28 1.58 12.41 2.72
CA SER A 28 2.64 13.21 2.12
C SER A 28 3.64 12.24 1.47
N LEU A 29 4.44 12.74 0.58
CA LEU A 29 5.44 11.91 -0.09
C LEU A 29 6.42 11.34 0.92
N SER A 30 6.83 12.14 1.91
CA SER A 30 7.70 11.65 2.97
C SER A 30 7.09 10.52 3.75
N ALA A 31 5.83 10.66 4.12
CA ALA A 31 5.13 9.61 4.88
C ALA A 31 5.00 8.35 4.04
N TYR A 32 4.71 8.53 2.75
CA TYR A 32 4.61 7.41 1.84
C TYR A 32 5.93 6.63 1.78
N TYR A 33 7.04 7.35 1.60
CA TYR A 33 8.34 6.68 1.53
C TYR A 33 8.70 5.98 2.85
N ARG A 34 8.32 6.57 3.96
CA ARG A 34 8.58 5.92 5.23
C ARG A 34 7.90 4.58 5.33
N ARG A 35 6.67 4.50 4.83
CA ARG A 35 5.93 3.25 4.90
C ARG A 35 6.47 2.19 3.95
N VAL A 36 6.84 2.59 2.74
CA VAL A 36 7.28 1.59 1.79
C VAL A 36 8.74 1.21 1.95
N ARG A 37 9.58 2.14 2.38
CA ARG A 37 10.98 1.83 2.51
C ARG A 37 11.31 1.15 3.81
N ASN A 38 10.82 1.69 4.89
CA ASN A 38 11.18 1.18 6.20
C ASN A 38 10.22 0.17 6.72
N ASN A 39 9.09 0.05 6.07
CA ASN A 39 8.06 -0.90 6.46
C ASN A 39 7.67 -0.74 7.90
N ILE A 40 7.67 0.51 8.40
CA ILE A 40 7.41 0.75 9.75
C ILE A 40 6.06 1.15 9.87
N GLU A 41 5.38 0.77 10.78
CA GLU A 41 4.22 1.36 11.18
C GLU A 41 3.22 1.57 10.15
N CYS A 42 2.82 0.59 9.38
CA CYS A 42 1.57 0.69 8.66
C CYS A 42 0.47 0.61 9.68
N THR A 43 -0.25 1.69 9.86
CA THR A 43 -1.31 1.75 10.84
C THR A 43 -2.54 1.07 10.27
N ARG A 44 -3.53 0.86 11.13
CA ARG A 44 -4.80 0.32 10.69
C ARG A 44 -5.44 1.22 9.63
N GLY A 45 -5.30 2.53 9.79
CA GLY A 45 -5.82 3.45 8.79
C GLY A 45 -5.17 3.27 7.44
N ASP A 46 -3.87 3.00 7.42
CA ASP A 46 -3.16 2.74 6.17
C ASP A 46 -3.70 1.48 5.50
N ILE A 47 -3.92 0.44 6.29
CA ILE A 47 -4.47 -0.80 5.75
C ILE A 47 -5.86 -0.57 5.18
N GLU A 48 -6.67 0.19 5.88
CA GLU A 48 -8.02 0.48 5.40
C GLU A 48 -8.00 1.31 4.14
N ASN A 49 -7.08 2.26 4.03
CA ASN A 49 -6.95 3.06 2.82
C ASN A 49 -6.55 2.21 1.62
N VAL A 50 -5.61 1.30 1.82
CA VAL A 50 -5.21 0.42 0.74
C VAL A 50 -6.37 -0.51 0.36
N ALA A 51 -7.10 -1.01 1.35
CA ALA A 51 -8.24 -1.88 1.08
C ALA A 51 -9.33 -1.14 0.32
N ALA A 52 -9.51 0.14 0.60
CA ALA A 52 -10.50 0.93 -0.12
C ALA A 52 -10.13 1.09 -1.59
N LEU A 53 -8.84 1.13 -1.89
CA LEU A 53 -8.39 1.28 -3.26
C LEU A 53 -8.26 -0.05 -4.00
N LEU A 54 -7.78 -1.07 -3.33
CA LEU A 54 -7.40 -2.32 -3.99
C LEU A 54 -8.29 -3.51 -3.62
N GLY A 55 -9.10 -3.35 -2.60
CA GLY A 55 -9.93 -4.44 -2.12
C GLY A 55 -9.25 -5.18 -0.97
N TRP A 56 -10.07 -5.77 -0.11
CA TRP A 56 -9.54 -6.45 1.07
C TRP A 56 -8.72 -7.68 0.75
N ASP A 57 -9.06 -8.41 -0.31
CA ASP A 57 -8.28 -9.59 -0.68
C ASP A 57 -6.84 -9.21 -0.99
N ILE A 58 -6.67 -8.15 -1.76
CA ILE A 58 -5.34 -7.69 -2.12
C ILE A 58 -4.64 -7.08 -0.91
N ALA A 59 -5.36 -6.30 -0.12
CA ALA A 59 -4.78 -5.67 1.06
C ALA A 59 -4.26 -6.72 2.04
N LYS A 60 -5.00 -7.81 2.24
CA LYS A 60 -4.55 -8.87 3.11
C LYS A 60 -3.23 -9.46 2.63
N GLN A 61 -3.10 -9.66 1.34
CA GLN A 61 -1.86 -10.20 0.78
C GLN A 61 -0.71 -9.24 0.95
N ILE A 62 -0.97 -7.95 0.80
CA ILE A 62 0.06 -6.94 0.93
C ILE A 62 0.58 -6.84 2.36
N PHE A 63 -0.34 -6.81 3.32
CA PHE A 63 0.05 -6.53 4.70
C PHE A 63 0.29 -7.75 5.56
N PHE A 64 -0.39 -8.84 5.29
CA PHE A 64 -0.27 -10.02 6.14
C PHE A 64 0.43 -11.17 5.45
N GLY A 65 0.81 -10.99 4.24
CA GLY A 65 1.53 -11.96 3.49
C GLY A 65 0.67 -13.08 3.15
N ASN A 66 1.28 -14.08 2.69
CA ASN A 66 0.49 -15.08 2.41
C ASN A 66 0.97 -16.22 3.01
N GLU A 67 1.19 -16.12 4.02
CA GLU A 67 1.54 -17.12 4.66
C GLU A 67 0.70 -18.01 4.85
N VAL A 68 0.23 -18.42 4.42
CA VAL A 68 -0.44 -19.23 4.52
C VAL A 68 -0.27 -20.19 4.59
N SER A 69 -0.23 -20.53 4.77
CA SER A 69 -0.10 -21.29 4.85
C SER A 69 -0.37 -21.89 4.69
#